data_93791526a97c02f127cb170348ff4e9a
#
_entry.id   93791526a97c02f127cb170348ff4e9a
#
_cell.length_a   1.000
_cell.length_b   1.000
_cell.length_c   1.000
_cell.angle_alpha   90.00
_cell.angle_beta   90.00
_cell.angle_gamma   90.00
#
_symmetry.space_group_name_H-M   'P 1'
#
loop_
_entity.id
_entity.type
_entity.pdbx_description
1 polymer ?
#
loop_
_entity_poly.entity_id
_entity_poly.type
_entity_poly.pdbx_seq_one_letter_code
_entity_poly.pdbx_strand_id
1 'polypeptide(L)'
;MSRFFLPLNTGFGALYLSVFLLSVNGLFARSIELDSTSITQLRSVIAGGAIIALCLLQKRSLLVAPRSLLVVYCLGILLGLHWVTYFQAMQSSSVAVGILALFTHPVFTVLLEPIFQGRRPEGKDLLAALVVAGGITIMVSAQLGGSDQLSAEQIRTGVFWGVGSALLFAFRNTAQKYWLHHVPSTSLMFHQVLVVALMLAAFTDWSAVSGMAPINWLLLLLLGVFCTAGAHTFVSVALKNLPAKTVALISCLQPVLAALFAWLILAEKPAIQVLLGGAIIVAVAAFESRTHHRSE
;
A
#
# COMPACT_ATOMS: atom_id res chain seq x y z
N MET A 1 -8.30 -11.51 31.05
CA MET A 1 -7.23 -10.87 30.26
C MET A 1 -7.23 -11.32 28.79
N SER A 2 -8.38 -11.53 28.12
CA SER A 2 -8.45 -12.14 26.76
C SER A 2 -9.20 -11.28 25.72
N ARG A 3 -9.22 -9.96 25.86
CA ARG A 3 -9.97 -9.04 24.93
C ARG A 3 -9.10 -8.05 24.15
N PHE A 4 -7.77 -8.20 24.12
CA PHE A 4 -6.89 -7.25 23.42
C PHE A 4 -6.29 -7.76 22.09
N PHE A 5 -6.54 -9.00 21.69
CA PHE A 5 -6.24 -9.42 20.33
C PHE A 5 -7.45 -9.15 19.46
N LEU A 6 -7.43 -8.05 18.70
CA LEU A 6 -8.35 -7.87 17.57
C LEU A 6 -8.28 -9.15 16.73
N PRO A 7 -9.37 -9.90 16.56
CA PRO A 7 -9.30 -11.13 15.78
C PRO A 7 -8.89 -10.74 14.36
N LEU A 8 -7.76 -11.27 13.88
CA LEU A 8 -7.18 -10.98 12.56
C LEU A 8 -8.14 -11.29 11.39
N ASN A 9 -9.23 -11.97 11.68
CA ASN A 9 -10.32 -12.24 10.73
C ASN A 9 -11.35 -11.11 10.64
N THR A 10 -11.28 -10.08 11.49
CA THR A 10 -12.11 -8.89 11.35
C THR A 10 -11.50 -7.92 10.37
N GLY A 11 -12.33 -7.19 9.62
CA GLY A 11 -11.87 -6.21 8.64
C GLY A 11 -10.90 -5.18 9.24
N PHE A 12 -11.20 -4.64 10.42
CA PHE A 12 -10.34 -3.65 11.10
C PHE A 12 -9.03 -4.26 11.61
N GLY A 13 -9.05 -5.47 12.19
CA GLY A 13 -7.81 -6.13 12.65
C GLY A 13 -6.82 -6.38 11.52
N ALA A 14 -7.32 -6.89 10.39
CA ALA A 14 -6.52 -7.07 9.18
C ALA A 14 -6.00 -5.73 8.64
N LEU A 15 -6.84 -4.69 8.63
CA LEU A 15 -6.49 -3.36 8.14
C LEU A 15 -5.35 -2.74 8.97
N TYR A 16 -5.48 -2.69 10.30
CA TYR A 16 -4.44 -2.10 11.15
C TYR A 16 -3.12 -2.87 11.08
N LEU A 17 -3.17 -4.21 10.98
CA LEU A 17 -1.96 -5.00 10.80
C LEU A 17 -1.31 -4.72 9.43
N SER A 18 -2.10 -4.59 8.36
CA SER A 18 -1.55 -4.23 7.04
C SER A 18 -0.93 -2.85 7.05
N VAL A 19 -1.57 -1.86 7.68
CA VAL A 19 -1.05 -0.49 7.84
C VAL A 19 0.29 -0.49 8.56
N PHE A 20 0.40 -1.24 9.66
CA PHE A 20 1.65 -1.40 10.41
C PHE A 20 2.76 -1.98 9.53
N LEU A 21 2.49 -3.08 8.81
CA LEU A 21 3.48 -3.73 7.94
C LEU A 21 3.87 -2.86 6.74
N LEU A 22 2.94 -2.10 6.18
CA LEU A 22 3.21 -1.24 5.03
C LEU A 22 3.90 0.08 5.39
N SER A 23 3.88 0.49 6.66
CA SER A 23 4.49 1.76 7.08
C SER A 23 6.01 1.81 6.88
N VAL A 24 6.68 0.65 6.78
CA VAL A 24 8.12 0.56 6.53
C VAL A 24 8.49 0.46 5.04
N ASN A 25 7.52 0.45 4.13
CA ASN A 25 7.76 0.25 2.69
C ASN A 25 8.72 1.30 2.08
N GLY A 26 8.60 2.56 2.53
CA GLY A 26 9.45 3.65 2.03
C GLY A 26 10.93 3.46 2.32
N LEU A 27 11.28 2.76 3.41
CA LEU A 27 12.67 2.46 3.75
C LEU A 27 13.30 1.53 2.70
N PHE A 28 12.57 0.51 2.25
CA PHE A 28 13.06 -0.45 1.26
C PHE A 28 13.31 0.19 -0.11
N ALA A 29 12.50 1.18 -0.51
CA ALA A 29 12.66 1.86 -1.80
C ALA A 29 14.02 2.55 -1.97
N ARG A 30 14.65 2.98 -0.88
CA ARG A 30 15.97 3.64 -0.87
C ARG A 30 17.10 2.73 -0.44
N SER A 31 16.82 1.72 0.37
CA SER A 31 17.86 0.85 0.94
C SER A 31 18.25 -0.29 0.02
N ILE A 32 17.38 -0.69 -0.93
CA ILE A 32 17.67 -1.75 -1.89
C ILE A 32 18.25 -1.11 -3.15
N GLU A 33 19.47 -1.50 -3.50
CA GLU A 33 20.24 -0.96 -4.62
C GLU A 33 19.83 -1.61 -5.96
N LEU A 34 18.54 -1.54 -6.27
CA LEU A 34 17.95 -2.00 -7.52
C LEU A 34 16.94 -0.97 -8.03
N ASP A 35 16.65 -1.03 -9.32
CA ASP A 35 15.56 -0.26 -9.91
C ASP A 35 14.16 -0.72 -9.43
N SER A 36 13.16 0.15 -9.60
CA SER A 36 11.78 -0.09 -9.13
C SER A 36 11.15 -1.36 -9.73
N THR A 37 11.51 -1.71 -10.97
CA THR A 37 10.98 -2.88 -11.68
C THR A 37 11.58 -4.16 -11.10
N SER A 38 12.90 -4.21 -10.93
CA SER A 38 13.63 -5.34 -10.36
C SER A 38 13.22 -5.61 -8.91
N ILE A 39 13.09 -4.55 -8.08
CA ILE A 39 12.56 -4.69 -6.71
C ILE A 39 11.15 -5.29 -6.75
N THR A 40 10.27 -4.77 -7.62
CA THR A 40 8.87 -5.22 -7.71
C THR A 40 8.76 -6.67 -8.17
N GLN A 41 9.57 -7.07 -9.12
CA GLN A 41 9.63 -8.45 -9.62
C GLN A 41 10.10 -9.42 -8.53
N LEU A 42 11.25 -9.16 -7.90
CA LEU A 42 11.84 -10.05 -6.90
C LEU A 42 10.98 -10.16 -5.63
N ARG A 43 10.42 -9.04 -5.14
CA ARG A 43 9.50 -9.09 -4.00
C ARG A 43 8.25 -9.92 -4.31
N SER A 44 7.80 -9.93 -5.57
CA SER A 44 6.64 -10.70 -6.00
C SER A 44 6.94 -12.20 -6.06
N VAL A 45 8.12 -12.60 -6.53
CA VAL A 45 8.58 -13.99 -6.49
C VAL A 45 8.67 -14.49 -5.05
N ILE A 46 9.31 -13.72 -4.17
CA ILE A 46 9.44 -14.05 -2.75
C ILE A 46 8.07 -14.16 -2.09
N ALA A 47 7.16 -13.20 -2.37
CA ALA A 47 5.81 -13.23 -1.82
C ALA A 47 5.02 -14.47 -2.30
N GLY A 48 5.13 -14.81 -3.58
CA GLY A 48 4.51 -16.01 -4.14
C GLY A 48 5.01 -17.28 -3.45
N GLY A 49 6.33 -17.42 -3.27
CA GLY A 49 6.94 -18.53 -2.53
C GLY A 49 6.48 -18.62 -1.08
N ALA A 50 6.41 -17.47 -0.37
CA ALA A 50 5.94 -17.41 1.00
C ALA A 50 4.45 -17.82 1.12
N ILE A 51 3.60 -17.39 0.19
CA ILE A 51 2.18 -17.77 0.16
C ILE A 51 2.05 -19.26 -0.14
N ILE A 52 2.81 -19.82 -1.08
CA ILE A 52 2.81 -21.27 -1.37
C ILE A 52 3.18 -22.04 -0.11
N ALA A 53 4.29 -21.70 0.54
CA ALA A 53 4.75 -22.35 1.75
C ALA A 53 3.67 -22.31 2.86
N LEU A 54 3.06 -21.15 3.08
CA LEU A 54 1.98 -20.99 4.06
C LEU A 54 0.76 -21.87 3.72
N CYS A 55 0.37 -21.91 2.44
CA CYS A 55 -0.78 -22.70 2.00
C CYS A 55 -0.53 -24.20 2.11
N LEU A 56 0.68 -24.66 1.80
CA LEU A 56 1.08 -26.06 1.99
C LEU A 56 1.02 -26.46 3.47
N LEU A 57 1.57 -25.63 4.38
CA LEU A 57 1.52 -25.87 5.82
C LEU A 57 0.08 -25.88 6.36
N GLN A 58 -0.79 -25.02 5.83
CA GLN A 58 -2.19 -24.94 6.27
C GLN A 58 -3.14 -25.86 5.48
N LYS A 59 -2.63 -26.62 4.51
CA LYS A 59 -3.42 -27.48 3.61
C LYS A 59 -4.55 -26.70 2.90
N ARG A 60 -4.28 -25.46 2.51
CA ARG A 60 -5.24 -24.58 1.83
C ARG A 60 -4.99 -24.60 0.32
N SER A 61 -6.08 -24.61 -0.46
CA SER A 61 -6.01 -24.50 -1.91
C SER A 61 -5.77 -23.06 -2.36
N LEU A 62 -4.92 -22.90 -3.39
CA LEU A 62 -4.71 -21.62 -4.09
C LEU A 62 -5.59 -21.49 -5.35
N LEU A 63 -6.44 -22.47 -5.65
CA LEU A 63 -7.25 -22.47 -6.85
C LEU A 63 -8.28 -21.34 -6.83
N VAL A 64 -8.44 -20.72 -7.99
CA VAL A 64 -9.43 -19.68 -8.26
C VAL A 64 -10.32 -20.18 -9.41
N ALA A 65 -11.63 -19.96 -9.31
CA ALA A 65 -12.56 -20.36 -10.34
C ALA A 65 -12.19 -19.74 -11.70
N PRO A 66 -12.21 -20.50 -12.82
CA PRO A 66 -11.77 -20.02 -14.13
C PRO A 66 -12.44 -18.71 -14.57
N ARG A 67 -13.72 -18.54 -14.24
CA ARG A 67 -14.48 -17.31 -14.54
C ARG A 67 -13.93 -16.05 -13.88
N SER A 68 -13.19 -16.19 -12.79
CA SER A 68 -12.60 -15.04 -12.05
C SER A 68 -11.15 -14.78 -12.45
N LEU A 69 -10.46 -15.73 -13.10
CA LEU A 69 -9.02 -15.64 -13.38
C LEU A 69 -8.65 -14.42 -14.22
N LEU A 70 -9.44 -14.13 -15.26
CA LEU A 70 -9.18 -12.96 -16.12
C LEU A 70 -9.16 -11.68 -15.30
N VAL A 71 -10.17 -11.47 -14.45
CA VAL A 71 -10.25 -10.27 -13.60
C VAL A 71 -9.12 -10.25 -12.58
N VAL A 72 -8.82 -11.39 -11.95
CA VAL A 72 -7.69 -11.52 -11.00
C VAL A 72 -6.37 -11.14 -11.66
N TYR A 73 -6.13 -11.58 -12.89
CA TYR A 73 -4.89 -11.29 -13.63
C TYR A 73 -4.83 -9.83 -14.09
N CYS A 74 -5.93 -9.27 -14.59
CA CYS A 74 -5.99 -7.84 -14.92
C CYS A 74 -5.69 -6.96 -13.69
N LEU A 75 -6.28 -7.28 -12.52
CA LEU A 75 -5.99 -6.57 -11.28
C LEU A 75 -4.56 -6.85 -10.76
N GLY A 76 -3.97 -7.99 -11.11
CA GLY A 76 -2.56 -8.29 -10.87
C GLY A 76 -1.63 -7.40 -11.67
N ILE A 77 -1.93 -7.17 -12.95
CA ILE A 77 -1.19 -6.21 -13.81
C ILE A 77 -1.27 -4.80 -13.21
N LEU A 78 -2.46 -4.35 -12.82
CA LEU A 78 -2.62 -3.03 -12.17
C LEU A 78 -1.85 -2.92 -10.87
N LEU A 79 -1.79 -4.00 -10.08
CA LEU A 79 -0.99 -4.05 -8.85
C LEU A 79 0.50 -3.90 -9.14
N GLY A 80 1.03 -4.61 -10.15
CA GLY A 80 2.42 -4.50 -10.57
C GLY A 80 2.77 -3.10 -11.05
N LEU A 81 1.94 -2.52 -11.91
CA LEU A 81 2.10 -1.14 -12.39
C LEU A 81 2.05 -0.14 -11.23
N HIS A 82 1.10 -0.31 -10.27
CA HIS A 82 1.04 0.51 -9.06
C HIS A 82 2.36 0.43 -8.27
N TRP A 83 2.91 -0.76 -8.03
CA TRP A 83 4.15 -0.89 -7.26
C TRP A 83 5.36 -0.29 -7.97
N VAL A 84 5.53 -0.55 -9.28
CA VAL A 84 6.62 0.04 -10.07
C VAL A 84 6.53 1.56 -10.05
N THR A 85 5.35 2.13 -10.31
CA THR A 85 5.16 3.58 -10.34
C THR A 85 5.33 4.23 -8.96
N TYR A 86 4.95 3.54 -7.87
CA TYR A 86 5.18 4.02 -6.51
C TYR A 86 6.66 4.08 -6.15
N PHE A 87 7.41 3.00 -6.41
CA PHE A 87 8.85 2.99 -6.16
C PHE A 87 9.57 3.98 -7.08
N GLN A 88 9.15 4.08 -8.35
CA GLN A 88 9.68 5.06 -9.29
C GLN A 88 9.46 6.50 -8.81
N ALA A 89 8.30 6.80 -8.24
CA ALA A 89 8.02 8.13 -7.64
C ALA A 89 9.03 8.48 -6.54
N MET A 90 9.35 7.51 -5.68
CA MET A 90 10.32 7.71 -4.59
C MET A 90 11.77 7.76 -5.08
N GLN A 91 12.13 6.97 -6.08
CA GLN A 91 13.50 6.91 -6.62
C GLN A 91 13.82 8.13 -7.49
N SER A 92 12.85 8.62 -8.28
CA SER A 92 13.04 9.78 -9.16
C SER A 92 12.95 11.15 -8.44
N SER A 93 12.48 11.16 -7.20
CA SER A 93 12.35 12.38 -6.39
C SER A 93 12.82 12.15 -4.95
N SER A 94 11.87 11.97 -4.02
CA SER A 94 12.14 11.60 -2.65
C SER A 94 11.05 10.68 -2.11
N VAL A 95 11.36 9.98 -1.01
CA VAL A 95 10.35 9.18 -0.29
C VAL A 95 9.16 10.06 0.12
N ALA A 96 9.43 11.30 0.53
CA ALA A 96 8.41 12.26 0.92
C ALA A 96 7.45 12.61 -0.22
N VAL A 97 7.98 12.94 -1.41
CA VAL A 97 7.17 13.25 -2.60
C VAL A 97 6.38 12.02 -3.04
N GLY A 98 7.01 10.84 -3.07
CA GLY A 98 6.33 9.59 -3.43
C GLY A 98 5.19 9.25 -2.46
N ILE A 99 5.39 9.39 -1.14
CA ILE A 99 4.36 9.19 -0.13
C ILE A 99 3.22 10.19 -0.32
N LEU A 100 3.52 11.50 -0.42
CA LEU A 100 2.51 12.54 -0.60
C LEU A 100 1.63 12.25 -1.82
N ALA A 101 2.25 11.95 -2.95
CA ALA A 101 1.55 11.68 -4.18
C ALA A 101 0.72 10.39 -4.13
N LEU A 102 1.25 9.28 -3.58
CA LEU A 102 0.49 8.04 -3.42
C LEU A 102 -0.73 8.24 -2.49
N PHE A 103 -0.56 8.93 -1.37
CA PHE A 103 -1.65 9.08 -0.40
C PHE A 103 -2.73 10.08 -0.82
N THR A 104 -2.75 10.51 -2.08
CA THR A 104 -3.95 11.07 -2.74
C THR A 104 -4.97 9.99 -3.12
N HIS A 105 -4.62 8.70 -3.04
CA HIS A 105 -5.52 7.58 -3.41
C HIS A 105 -6.88 7.57 -2.67
N PRO A 106 -7.07 8.07 -1.43
CA PRO A 106 -8.40 8.13 -0.82
C PRO A 106 -9.37 9.04 -1.59
N VAL A 107 -8.87 10.14 -2.18
CA VAL A 107 -9.68 11.01 -3.02
C VAL A 107 -10.22 10.23 -4.23
N PHE A 108 -9.35 9.50 -4.91
CA PHE A 108 -9.77 8.64 -6.03
C PHE A 108 -10.72 7.53 -5.58
N THR A 109 -10.46 6.89 -4.42
CA THR A 109 -11.33 5.82 -3.89
C THR A 109 -12.73 6.33 -3.57
N VAL A 110 -12.83 7.51 -2.93
CA VAL A 110 -14.11 8.15 -2.61
C VAL A 110 -14.92 8.50 -3.87
N LEU A 111 -14.25 8.83 -4.96
CA LEU A 111 -14.91 9.11 -6.24
C LEU A 111 -15.29 7.84 -7.00
N LEU A 112 -14.44 6.79 -6.94
CA LEU A 112 -14.64 5.54 -7.67
C LEU A 112 -15.65 4.60 -6.99
N GLU A 113 -15.58 4.44 -5.67
CA GLU A 113 -16.41 3.45 -4.97
C GLU A 113 -17.92 3.63 -5.20
N PRO A 114 -18.49 4.85 -5.17
CA PRO A 114 -19.89 5.07 -5.48
C PRO A 114 -20.27 4.66 -6.91
N ILE A 115 -19.37 4.79 -7.90
CA ILE A 115 -19.60 4.36 -9.29
C ILE A 115 -19.85 2.84 -9.33
N PHE A 116 -19.03 2.06 -8.60
CA PHE A 116 -19.22 0.60 -8.48
C PHE A 116 -20.53 0.23 -7.76
N GLN A 117 -21.08 1.12 -6.95
CA GLN A 117 -22.34 0.95 -6.23
C GLN A 117 -23.55 1.53 -6.96
N GLY A 118 -23.37 2.17 -8.11
CA GLY A 118 -24.43 2.86 -8.85
C GLY A 118 -25.02 4.08 -8.11
N ARG A 119 -24.23 4.74 -7.24
CA ARG A 119 -24.64 5.91 -6.45
C ARG A 119 -23.68 7.09 -6.66
N ARG A 120 -24.06 8.27 -6.17
CA ARG A 120 -23.20 9.47 -6.20
C ARG A 120 -22.27 9.51 -4.99
N PRO A 121 -21.07 10.12 -5.11
CA PRO A 121 -20.18 10.39 -3.97
C PRO A 121 -20.87 11.28 -2.93
N GLU A 122 -20.66 11.00 -1.65
CA GLU A 122 -21.15 11.83 -0.56
C GLU A 122 -20.13 12.93 -0.24
N GLY A 123 -20.62 14.18 -0.05
CA GLY A 123 -19.73 15.31 0.21
C GLY A 123 -18.89 15.16 1.48
N LYS A 124 -19.42 14.47 2.52
CA LYS A 124 -18.66 14.18 3.75
C LYS A 124 -17.45 13.28 3.51
N ASP A 125 -17.57 12.29 2.61
CA ASP A 125 -16.48 11.37 2.29
C ASP A 125 -15.39 12.08 1.50
N LEU A 126 -15.78 12.95 0.55
CA LEU A 126 -14.84 13.78 -0.19
C LEU A 126 -14.12 14.77 0.74
N LEU A 127 -14.85 15.39 1.67
CA LEU A 127 -14.27 16.28 2.67
C LEU A 127 -13.23 15.54 3.54
N ALA A 128 -13.57 14.34 4.03
CA ALA A 128 -12.65 13.52 4.81
C ALA A 128 -11.36 13.19 4.02
N ALA A 129 -11.49 12.82 2.75
CA ALA A 129 -10.35 12.53 1.88
C ALA A 129 -9.48 13.78 1.65
N LEU A 130 -10.08 14.96 1.44
CA LEU A 130 -9.35 16.22 1.29
C LEU A 130 -8.65 16.65 2.58
N VAL A 131 -9.30 16.47 3.74
CA VAL A 131 -8.69 16.77 5.05
C VAL A 131 -7.47 15.86 5.29
N VAL A 132 -7.57 14.57 4.96
CA VAL A 132 -6.43 13.64 5.04
C VAL A 132 -5.31 14.07 4.09
N ALA A 133 -5.62 14.41 2.83
CA ALA A 133 -4.63 14.89 1.88
C ALA A 133 -3.93 16.17 2.39
N GLY A 134 -4.67 17.10 2.99
CA GLY A 134 -4.13 18.28 3.66
C GLY A 134 -3.20 17.93 4.84
N GLY A 135 -3.61 16.99 5.69
CA GLY A 135 -2.78 16.47 6.79
C GLY A 135 -1.46 15.87 6.31
N ILE A 136 -1.50 15.07 5.24
CA ILE A 136 -0.29 14.50 4.62
C ILE A 136 0.60 15.60 4.03
N THR A 137 0.02 16.60 3.37
CA THR A 137 0.76 17.74 2.83
C THR A 137 1.50 18.51 3.92
N ILE A 138 0.83 18.79 5.05
CA ILE A 138 1.45 19.42 6.22
C ILE A 138 2.58 18.56 6.77
N MET A 139 2.34 17.26 6.96
CA MET A 139 3.31 16.32 7.50
C MET A 139 4.59 16.25 6.64
N VAL A 140 4.45 16.19 5.33
CA VAL A 140 5.56 16.06 4.38
C VAL A 140 6.26 17.38 4.11
N SER A 141 5.62 18.54 4.34
CA SER A 141 6.23 19.86 4.13
C SER A 141 7.53 20.06 4.91
N ALA A 142 7.65 19.45 6.09
CA ALA A 142 8.89 19.45 6.87
C ALA A 142 10.09 18.83 6.15
N GLN A 143 9.84 17.87 5.27
CA GLN A 143 10.88 17.15 4.53
C GLN A 143 11.22 17.81 3.18
N LEU A 144 10.31 18.63 2.64
CA LEU A 144 10.52 19.36 1.40
C LEU A 144 11.40 20.61 1.58
N GLY A 145 11.55 21.12 2.82
CA GLY A 145 12.39 22.27 3.16
C GLY A 145 13.83 21.91 3.57
N GLY A 146 14.27 20.65 3.41
CA GLY A 146 15.61 20.20 3.80
C GLY A 146 16.74 20.70 2.88
N SER A 147 17.99 20.43 3.28
CA SER A 147 19.22 20.89 2.60
C SER A 147 19.39 20.37 1.17
N ASP A 148 18.78 19.22 0.83
CA ASP A 148 18.79 18.66 -0.52
C ASP A 148 17.59 19.18 -1.30
N GLN A 149 17.73 20.38 -1.89
CA GLN A 149 16.70 20.97 -2.73
C GLN A 149 16.50 20.14 -4.01
N LEU A 150 15.37 19.43 -4.08
CA LEU A 150 14.95 18.76 -5.30
C LEU A 150 14.69 19.79 -6.41
N SER A 151 15.11 19.49 -7.62
CA SER A 151 14.75 20.32 -8.77
C SER A 151 13.23 20.25 -9.02
N ALA A 152 12.67 21.31 -9.60
CA ALA A 152 11.24 21.34 -9.97
C ALA A 152 10.87 20.15 -10.89
N GLU A 153 11.79 19.67 -11.72
CA GLU A 153 11.60 18.51 -12.59
C GLU A 153 11.53 17.21 -11.80
N GLN A 154 12.40 17.00 -10.80
CA GLN A 154 12.34 15.84 -9.93
C GLN A 154 11.02 15.78 -9.15
N ILE A 155 10.58 16.90 -8.59
CA ILE A 155 9.28 16.99 -7.90
C ILE A 155 8.13 16.66 -8.86
N ARG A 156 8.10 17.25 -10.05
CA ARG A 156 7.07 17.01 -11.07
C ARG A 156 7.02 15.53 -11.48
N THR A 157 8.18 14.93 -11.73
CA THR A 157 8.30 13.52 -12.12
C THR A 157 7.82 12.60 -11.00
N GLY A 158 8.23 12.85 -9.75
CA GLY A 158 7.77 12.10 -8.58
C GLY A 158 6.27 12.20 -8.36
N VAL A 159 5.69 13.40 -8.49
CA VAL A 159 4.24 13.61 -8.38
C VAL A 159 3.49 12.89 -9.51
N PHE A 160 3.97 12.97 -10.75
CA PHE A 160 3.36 12.28 -11.88
C PHE A 160 3.26 10.76 -11.64
N TRP A 161 4.37 10.12 -11.30
CA TRP A 161 4.41 8.69 -11.02
C TRP A 161 3.59 8.32 -9.79
N GLY A 162 3.66 9.12 -8.73
CA GLY A 162 2.95 8.85 -7.48
C GLY A 162 1.43 9.01 -7.59
N VAL A 163 0.94 10.03 -8.30
CA VAL A 163 -0.51 10.22 -8.55
C VAL A 163 -1.03 9.14 -9.49
N GLY A 164 -0.26 8.77 -10.53
CA GLY A 164 -0.58 7.62 -11.37
C GLY A 164 -0.70 6.33 -10.56
N SER A 165 0.25 6.10 -9.66
CA SER A 165 0.22 4.98 -8.72
C SER A 165 -1.02 5.01 -7.80
N ALA A 166 -1.38 6.19 -7.28
CA ALA A 166 -2.56 6.39 -6.43
C ALA A 166 -3.87 6.01 -7.16
N LEU A 167 -4.00 6.42 -8.42
CA LEU A 167 -5.16 6.09 -9.25
C LEU A 167 -5.26 4.58 -9.51
N LEU A 168 -4.13 3.95 -9.89
CA LEU A 168 -4.05 2.49 -10.10
C LEU A 168 -4.43 1.72 -8.83
N PHE A 169 -3.92 2.17 -7.67
CA PHE A 169 -4.20 1.54 -6.38
C PHE A 169 -5.65 1.68 -5.95
N ALA A 170 -6.23 2.88 -6.09
CA ALA A 170 -7.63 3.14 -5.79
C ALA A 170 -8.57 2.29 -6.67
N PHE A 171 -8.34 2.29 -7.97
CA PHE A 171 -9.15 1.51 -8.91
C PHE A 171 -9.03 0.00 -8.63
N ARG A 172 -7.79 -0.52 -8.52
CA ARG A 172 -7.53 -1.93 -8.24
C ARG A 172 -8.21 -2.39 -6.95
N ASN A 173 -8.08 -1.64 -5.86
CA ASN A 173 -8.67 -2.01 -4.57
C ASN A 173 -10.20 -1.98 -4.60
N THR A 174 -10.78 -0.95 -5.22
CA THR A 174 -12.23 -0.84 -5.39
C THR A 174 -12.77 -1.96 -6.26
N ALA A 175 -12.18 -2.19 -7.42
CA ALA A 175 -12.56 -3.28 -8.32
C ALA A 175 -12.43 -4.66 -7.66
N GLN A 176 -11.34 -4.89 -6.91
CA GLN A 176 -11.16 -6.13 -6.14
C GLN A 176 -12.29 -6.35 -5.14
N LYS A 177 -12.69 -5.31 -4.41
CA LYS A 177 -13.79 -5.40 -3.44
C LYS A 177 -15.09 -5.83 -4.11
N TYR A 178 -15.46 -5.19 -5.21
CA TYR A 178 -16.78 -5.40 -5.83
C TYR A 178 -16.82 -6.61 -6.78
N TRP A 179 -15.73 -6.91 -7.48
CA TRP A 179 -15.71 -8.00 -8.48
C TRP A 179 -15.18 -9.32 -7.93
N LEU A 180 -14.32 -9.30 -6.91
CA LEU A 180 -13.60 -10.48 -6.43
C LEU A 180 -13.80 -10.77 -4.92
N HIS A 181 -14.85 -10.23 -4.29
CA HIS A 181 -15.15 -10.46 -2.88
C HIS A 181 -15.31 -11.95 -2.52
N HIS A 182 -15.75 -12.77 -3.46
CA HIS A 182 -15.95 -14.22 -3.32
C HIS A 182 -14.64 -15.02 -3.39
N VAL A 183 -13.55 -14.46 -3.92
CA VAL A 183 -12.25 -15.16 -4.05
C VAL A 183 -11.50 -15.11 -2.72
N PRO A 184 -10.92 -16.23 -2.22
CA PRO A 184 -10.11 -16.22 -1.00
C PRO A 184 -8.93 -15.22 -1.10
N SER A 185 -8.73 -14.39 -0.07
CA SER A 185 -7.73 -13.30 -0.13
C SER A 185 -6.31 -13.80 -0.37
N THR A 186 -5.95 -14.95 0.20
CA THR A 186 -4.64 -15.59 0.00
C THR A 186 -4.45 -16.07 -1.44
N SER A 187 -5.47 -16.75 -2.02
CA SER A 187 -5.44 -17.19 -3.41
C SER A 187 -5.40 -16.00 -4.36
N LEU A 188 -6.20 -14.97 -4.09
CA LEU A 188 -6.20 -13.72 -4.85
C LEU A 188 -4.81 -13.08 -4.89
N MET A 189 -4.18 -12.91 -3.71
CA MET A 189 -2.84 -12.32 -3.62
C MET A 189 -1.80 -13.18 -4.33
N PHE A 190 -1.85 -14.51 -4.18
CA PHE A 190 -0.95 -15.43 -4.88
C PHE A 190 -0.98 -15.23 -6.39
N HIS A 191 -2.17 -15.29 -7.00
CA HIS A 191 -2.31 -15.12 -8.45
C HIS A 191 -1.89 -13.73 -8.93
N GLN A 192 -2.14 -12.68 -8.14
CA GLN A 192 -1.72 -11.33 -8.50
C GLN A 192 -0.20 -11.18 -8.45
N VAL A 193 0.49 -11.66 -7.41
CA VAL A 193 1.97 -11.59 -7.37
C VAL A 193 2.61 -12.48 -8.42
N LEU A 194 1.98 -13.61 -8.77
CA LEU A 194 2.44 -14.46 -9.88
C LEU A 194 2.42 -13.69 -11.21
N VAL A 195 1.33 -12.98 -11.50
CA VAL A 195 1.24 -12.15 -12.71
C VAL A 195 2.31 -11.05 -12.70
N VAL A 196 2.50 -10.37 -11.56
CA VAL A 196 3.53 -9.33 -11.44
C VAL A 196 4.92 -9.90 -11.68
N ALA A 197 5.24 -11.04 -11.04
CA ALA A 197 6.53 -11.70 -11.19
C ALA A 197 6.81 -12.10 -12.65
N LEU A 198 5.82 -12.67 -13.34
CA LEU A 198 5.95 -13.07 -14.74
C LEU A 198 6.02 -11.88 -15.69
N MET A 199 5.16 -10.88 -15.51
CA MET A 199 5.11 -9.69 -16.34
C MET A 199 6.42 -8.90 -16.32
N LEU A 200 7.03 -8.77 -15.13
CA LEU A 200 8.24 -7.94 -14.96
C LEU A 200 9.53 -8.70 -15.17
N ALA A 201 9.52 -10.04 -15.29
CA ALA A 201 10.73 -10.84 -15.43
C ALA A 201 11.58 -10.45 -16.65
N ALA A 202 10.95 -10.04 -17.76
CA ALA A 202 11.63 -9.58 -18.97
C ALA A 202 12.24 -8.17 -18.85
N PHE A 203 11.82 -7.40 -17.87
CA PHE A 203 12.26 -6.01 -17.63
C PHE A 203 13.20 -5.88 -16.43
N THR A 204 13.49 -6.98 -15.75
CA THR A 204 14.39 -7.05 -14.58
C THR A 204 15.83 -6.97 -15.02
N ASP A 205 16.61 -6.11 -14.38
CA ASP A 205 18.06 -6.07 -14.58
C ASP A 205 18.75 -7.24 -13.83
N TRP A 206 18.81 -8.39 -14.50
CA TRP A 206 19.42 -9.60 -13.95
C TRP A 206 20.92 -9.46 -13.70
N SER A 207 21.61 -8.52 -14.37
CA SER A 207 23.02 -8.24 -14.12
C SER A 207 23.22 -7.56 -12.77
N ALA A 208 22.41 -6.56 -12.46
CA ALA A 208 22.38 -5.90 -11.15
C ALA A 208 21.98 -6.89 -10.03
N VAL A 209 20.98 -7.74 -10.29
CA VAL A 209 20.54 -8.77 -9.33
C VAL A 209 21.67 -9.76 -9.01
N SER A 210 22.44 -10.21 -9.98
CA SER A 210 23.52 -11.17 -9.76
C SER A 210 24.70 -10.61 -8.96
N GLY A 211 24.94 -9.29 -9.05
CA GLY A 211 25.96 -8.56 -8.30
C GLY A 211 25.53 -8.02 -6.94
N MET A 212 24.30 -8.27 -6.55
CA MET A 212 23.68 -7.65 -5.37
C MET A 212 24.30 -8.13 -4.04
N ALA A 213 24.57 -7.20 -3.13
CA ALA A 213 25.09 -7.50 -1.80
C ALA A 213 24.10 -8.37 -0.98
N PRO A 214 24.60 -9.26 -0.10
CA PRO A 214 23.73 -10.15 0.72
C PRO A 214 22.68 -9.40 1.55
N ILE A 215 22.97 -8.20 2.01
CA ILE A 215 22.02 -7.38 2.79
C ILE A 215 20.78 -7.04 1.96
N ASN A 216 20.91 -6.77 0.68
CA ASN A 216 19.79 -6.45 -0.20
C ASN A 216 18.85 -7.66 -0.38
N TRP A 217 19.39 -8.90 -0.36
CA TRP A 217 18.56 -10.11 -0.35
C TRP A 217 17.75 -10.25 0.93
N LEU A 218 18.31 -9.91 2.10
CA LEU A 218 17.58 -9.89 3.36
C LEU A 218 16.46 -8.83 3.31
N LEU A 219 16.76 -7.63 2.83
CA LEU A 219 15.76 -6.57 2.68
C LEU A 219 14.63 -6.97 1.73
N LEU A 220 14.96 -7.61 0.60
CA LEU A 220 13.96 -8.14 -0.34
C LEU A 220 13.11 -9.25 0.29
N LEU A 221 13.71 -10.13 1.09
CA LEU A 221 12.98 -11.17 1.82
C LEU A 221 11.98 -10.57 2.79
N LEU A 222 12.39 -9.59 3.59
CA LEU A 222 11.50 -8.89 4.53
C LEU A 222 10.38 -8.15 3.78
N LEU A 223 10.72 -7.42 2.72
CA LEU A 223 9.75 -6.73 1.86
C LEU A 223 8.76 -7.71 1.21
N GLY A 224 9.25 -8.82 0.67
CA GLY A 224 8.42 -9.82 -0.01
C GLY A 224 7.48 -10.57 0.94
N VAL A 225 8.00 -11.03 2.09
CA VAL A 225 7.20 -11.82 3.04
C VAL A 225 6.22 -10.95 3.82
N PHE A 226 6.72 -9.90 4.48
CA PHE A 226 5.88 -9.12 5.41
C PHE A 226 5.09 -8.02 4.69
N CYS A 227 5.76 -7.18 3.91
CA CYS A 227 5.11 -6.02 3.29
C CYS A 227 4.38 -6.38 1.99
N THR A 228 4.68 -7.54 1.36
CA THR A 228 3.99 -7.97 0.14
C THR A 228 3.01 -9.10 0.42
N ALA A 229 3.46 -10.30 0.77
CA ALA A 229 2.58 -11.44 1.01
C ALA A 229 1.63 -11.19 2.19
N GLY A 230 2.17 -10.79 3.34
CA GLY A 230 1.41 -10.54 4.56
C GLY A 230 0.49 -9.33 4.42
N ALA A 231 1.07 -8.14 4.28
CA ALA A 231 0.32 -6.90 4.33
C ALA A 231 -0.77 -6.80 3.25
N HIS A 232 -0.47 -7.12 1.98
CA HIS A 232 -1.48 -7.04 0.91
C HIS A 232 -2.54 -8.14 1.00
N THR A 233 -2.24 -9.31 1.58
CA THR A 233 -3.28 -10.29 1.93
C THR A 233 -4.21 -9.72 2.98
N PHE A 234 -3.70 -9.04 4.01
CA PHE A 234 -4.53 -8.37 5.03
C PHE A 234 -5.33 -7.20 4.46
N VAL A 235 -4.79 -6.40 3.53
CA VAL A 235 -5.58 -5.41 2.77
C VAL A 235 -6.73 -6.10 2.05
N SER A 236 -6.48 -7.25 1.41
CA SER A 236 -7.52 -8.00 0.70
C SER A 236 -8.59 -8.56 1.66
N VAL A 237 -8.22 -8.96 2.89
CA VAL A 237 -9.17 -9.34 3.95
C VAL A 237 -9.98 -8.12 4.40
N ALA A 238 -9.33 -6.99 4.61
CA ALA A 238 -10.01 -5.74 5.00
C ALA A 238 -11.04 -5.30 3.95
N LEU A 239 -10.69 -5.31 2.66
CA LEU A 239 -11.58 -4.95 1.56
C LEU A 239 -12.80 -5.85 1.42
N LYS A 240 -12.75 -7.11 1.90
CA LYS A 240 -13.92 -7.97 1.94
C LYS A 240 -14.94 -7.55 2.99
N ASN A 241 -14.48 -7.00 4.09
CA ASN A 241 -15.29 -6.74 5.28
C ASN A 241 -15.62 -5.24 5.45
N LEU A 242 -14.84 -4.33 4.85
CA LEU A 242 -14.97 -2.89 5.01
C LEU A 242 -15.20 -2.19 3.66
N PRO A 243 -15.86 -1.00 3.64
CA PRO A 243 -15.89 -0.16 2.45
C PRO A 243 -14.50 0.19 1.94
N ALA A 244 -14.32 0.33 0.63
CA ALA A 244 -13.01 0.67 0.06
C ALA A 244 -12.54 2.05 0.53
N LYS A 245 -13.46 3.02 0.70
CA LYS A 245 -13.16 4.34 1.28
C LYS A 245 -12.60 4.24 2.71
N THR A 246 -13.20 3.40 3.56
CA THR A 246 -12.73 3.18 4.94
C THR A 246 -11.34 2.59 4.96
N VAL A 247 -11.08 1.58 4.11
CA VAL A 247 -9.73 1.00 3.95
C VAL A 247 -8.74 2.07 3.48
N ALA A 248 -9.11 2.90 2.50
CA ALA A 248 -8.26 3.95 1.97
C ALA A 248 -7.91 5.03 3.02
N LEU A 249 -8.92 5.56 3.74
CA LEU A 249 -8.73 6.60 4.75
C LEU A 249 -7.88 6.13 5.93
N ILE A 250 -8.14 4.92 6.44
CA ILE A 250 -7.35 4.36 7.56
C ILE A 250 -5.92 3.99 7.11
N SER A 251 -5.73 3.60 5.84
CA SER A 251 -4.39 3.34 5.31
C SER A 251 -3.47 4.58 5.37
N CYS A 252 -4.03 5.78 5.42
CA CYS A 252 -3.26 7.02 5.61
C CYS A 252 -2.58 7.15 6.98
N LEU A 253 -2.79 6.21 7.91
CA LEU A 253 -1.96 6.08 9.11
C LEU A 253 -0.54 5.57 8.81
N GLN A 254 -0.27 4.98 7.64
CA GLN A 254 1.06 4.47 7.29
C GLN A 254 2.17 5.53 7.41
N PRO A 255 2.07 6.74 6.82
CA PRO A 255 3.10 7.76 6.98
C PRO A 255 3.26 8.25 8.43
N VAL A 256 2.18 8.23 9.24
CA VAL A 256 2.26 8.58 10.67
C VAL A 256 3.06 7.53 11.44
N LEU A 257 2.80 6.23 11.18
CA LEU A 257 3.57 5.14 11.79
C LEU A 257 5.02 5.14 11.30
N ALA A 258 5.27 5.45 10.02
CA ALA A 258 6.62 5.57 9.49
C ALA A 258 7.43 6.65 10.23
N ALA A 259 6.83 7.81 10.49
CA ALA A 259 7.46 8.88 11.28
C ALA A 259 7.68 8.46 12.74
N LEU A 260 6.73 7.74 13.35
CA LEU A 260 6.88 7.19 14.69
C LEU A 260 8.05 6.20 14.77
N PHE A 261 8.21 5.31 13.78
CA PHE A 261 9.33 4.38 13.73
C PHE A 261 10.68 5.09 13.53
N ALA A 262 10.73 6.12 12.68
CA ALA A 262 11.92 6.94 12.52
C ALA A 262 12.32 7.60 13.87
N TRP A 263 11.36 8.11 14.61
CA TRP A 263 11.62 8.67 15.93
C TRP A 263 12.12 7.64 16.94
N LEU A 264 11.43 6.49 17.05
CA LEU A 264 11.76 5.48 18.08
C LEU A 264 13.03 4.69 17.76
N ILE A 265 13.33 4.44 16.48
CA ILE A 265 14.44 3.58 16.05
C ILE A 265 15.69 4.39 15.73
N LEU A 266 15.50 5.55 15.06
CA LEU A 266 16.60 6.39 14.60
C LEU A 266 16.83 7.59 15.52
N ALA A 267 16.04 7.75 16.60
CA ALA A 267 16.06 8.89 17.51
C ALA A 267 15.85 10.27 16.82
N GLU A 268 15.27 10.28 15.62
CA GLU A 268 14.94 11.48 14.86
C GLU A 268 13.73 12.17 15.47
N LYS A 269 13.92 13.35 16.07
CA LYS A 269 12.80 14.11 16.64
C LYS A 269 11.86 14.60 15.53
N PRO A 270 10.56 14.26 15.60
CA PRO A 270 9.62 14.70 14.58
C PRO A 270 9.45 16.22 14.62
N ALA A 271 9.47 16.85 13.45
CA ALA A 271 9.16 18.26 13.31
C ALA A 271 7.70 18.54 13.70
N ILE A 272 7.39 19.77 14.07
CA ILE A 272 6.02 20.15 14.48
C ILE A 272 4.97 19.88 13.37
N GLN A 273 5.35 20.02 12.12
CA GLN A 273 4.49 19.71 10.96
C GLN A 273 4.11 18.23 10.92
N VAL A 274 5.04 17.32 11.28
CA VAL A 274 4.79 15.88 11.37
C VAL A 274 3.76 15.58 12.46
N LEU A 275 3.85 16.25 13.60
CA LEU A 275 2.90 16.09 14.70
C LEU A 275 1.51 16.63 14.34
N LEU A 276 1.44 17.82 13.74
CA LEU A 276 0.18 18.45 13.33
C LEU A 276 -0.52 17.66 12.23
N GLY A 277 0.18 17.34 11.15
CA GLY A 277 -0.38 16.55 10.05
C GLY A 277 -0.77 15.14 10.49
N GLY A 278 0.06 14.50 11.32
CA GLY A 278 -0.23 13.19 11.91
C GLY A 278 -1.48 13.20 12.80
N ALA A 279 -1.67 14.24 13.63
CA ALA A 279 -2.87 14.38 14.47
C ALA A 279 -4.15 14.49 13.63
N ILE A 280 -4.12 15.24 12.52
CA ILE A 280 -5.25 15.34 11.57
C ILE A 280 -5.60 13.96 10.99
N ILE A 281 -4.60 13.23 10.52
CA ILE A 281 -4.78 11.90 9.92
C ILE A 281 -5.36 10.91 10.93
N VAL A 282 -4.82 10.89 12.16
CA VAL A 282 -5.31 10.02 13.25
C VAL A 282 -6.75 10.36 13.62
N ALA A 283 -7.10 11.65 13.68
CA ALA A 283 -8.47 12.08 13.98
C ALA A 283 -9.47 11.60 12.93
N VAL A 284 -9.15 11.73 11.63
CA VAL A 284 -10.03 11.23 10.54
C VAL A 284 -10.13 9.71 10.56
N ALA A 285 -9.02 8.99 10.74
CA ALA A 285 -9.04 7.53 10.81
C ALA A 285 -9.86 7.02 12.01
N ALA A 286 -9.75 7.69 13.17
CA ALA A 286 -10.55 7.36 14.36
C ALA A 286 -12.06 7.67 14.16
N PHE A 287 -12.37 8.78 13.50
CA PHE A 287 -13.76 9.13 13.16
C PHE A 287 -14.38 8.09 12.22
N GLU A 288 -13.68 7.75 11.15
CA GLU A 288 -14.13 6.75 10.16
C GLU A 288 -14.37 5.39 10.82
N SER A 289 -13.43 4.92 11.67
CA SER A 289 -13.55 3.66 12.39
C SER A 289 -14.80 3.63 13.30
N ARG A 290 -15.08 4.73 14.01
CA ARG A 290 -16.25 4.81 14.93
C ARG A 290 -17.57 4.88 14.17
N THR A 291 -17.61 5.59 13.06
CA THR A 291 -18.84 5.77 12.26
C THR A 291 -19.27 4.43 11.66
N HIS A 292 -18.33 3.61 11.24
CA HIS A 292 -18.65 2.30 10.68
C HIS A 292 -19.14 1.30 11.74
N HIS A 293 -18.57 1.30 12.95
CA HIS A 293 -19.05 0.44 14.05
C HIS A 293 -20.46 0.77 14.54
N ARG A 294 -20.99 1.96 14.26
CA ARG A 294 -22.38 2.35 14.66
C ARG A 294 -23.42 1.99 13.62
N SER A 295 -23.00 1.62 12.41
CA SER A 295 -23.90 1.25 11.31
C SER A 295 -24.09 -0.26 11.15
N GLU A 296 -23.36 -1.07 11.92
CA GLU A 296 -23.55 -2.51 12.13
C GLU A 296 -24.37 -2.77 13.40
#